data_f6a1ba06adde333e878e0270cc3ca724
#
_entry.id   f6a1ba06adde333e878e0270cc3ca724
#
_cell.length_a   1.000
_cell.length_b   1.000
_cell.length_c   1.000
_cell.angle_alpha   90.00
_cell.angle_beta   90.00
_cell.angle_gamma   90.00
#
_symmetry.space_group_name_H-M   'P 1'
#
loop_
_entity.id
_entity.type
_entity.pdbx_description
1 polymer ?
#
loop_
_entity_poly.entity_id
_entity_poly.type
_entity_poly.pdbx_seq_one_letter_code
_entity_poly.pdbx_strand_id
1 'polypeptide(L)'
;MTKKNKSSDPTRLNPFDANDADVVTAVIETPMGSRNKFKYDQKLGFYALSSVLPQGMMFPHAFGFIPRTKAEDGDPEDVLVIMDEPTFTGCVVPSRLIGVIEAEQTEWQDRPK
;
A
#
# COMPACT_ATOMS: atom_id res chain seq x y z
N MET A 1 8.68 29.85 1.21
CA MET A 1 8.88 29.41 0.93
C MET A 1 9.01 28.60 0.50
N THR A 2 9.05 28.25 0.41
CA THR A 2 9.16 27.57 -0.06
C THR A 2 9.20 26.73 -0.49
N LYS A 3 9.36 26.52 -0.57
CA LYS A 3 9.41 25.80 -1.05
C LYS A 3 9.48 24.80 -1.29
N LYS A 4 9.55 24.81 -1.12
CA LYS A 4 9.69 23.91 -1.39
C LYS A 4 9.02 23.12 -2.17
N ASN A 5 9.16 22.82 -2.67
CA ASN A 5 8.69 22.09 -3.63
C ASN A 5 8.52 20.71 -3.31
N LYS A 6 7.74 20.38 -2.38
CA LYS A 6 7.46 19.04 -2.06
C LYS A 6 6.44 18.51 -2.99
N SER A 7 6.69 17.34 -3.50
CA SER A 7 5.71 16.65 -4.30
C SER A 7 4.60 16.15 -3.41
N SER A 8 3.37 16.21 -3.88
CA SER A 8 2.25 15.59 -3.19
C SER A 8 2.06 14.13 -3.61
N ASP A 9 2.95 13.60 -4.43
CA ASP A 9 2.86 12.22 -4.90
C ASP A 9 3.44 11.28 -3.84
N PRO A 10 2.62 10.44 -3.21
CA PRO A 10 3.11 9.57 -2.14
C PRO A 10 4.09 8.51 -2.64
N THR A 11 4.12 8.21 -3.94
CA THR A 11 5.07 7.23 -4.46
C THR A 11 6.48 7.75 -4.48
N ARG A 12 6.69 9.03 -4.22
CA ARG A 12 8.01 9.65 -4.24
C ARG A 12 8.64 9.83 -2.87
N LEU A 13 7.98 9.37 -1.84
CA LEU A 13 8.53 9.43 -0.50
C LEU A 13 9.75 8.54 -0.39
N ASN A 14 10.60 8.83 0.58
CA ASN A 14 11.78 8.02 0.83
C ASN A 14 11.35 6.66 1.38
N PRO A 15 11.77 5.55 0.78
CA PRO A 15 11.31 4.23 1.23
C PRO A 15 11.96 3.74 2.52
N PHE A 16 13.06 4.35 2.94
CA PHE A 16 13.78 3.86 4.11
C PHE A 16 13.92 4.96 5.14
N ASP A 17 13.95 4.55 6.40
CA ASP A 17 14.26 5.46 7.49
C ASP A 17 15.76 5.79 7.43
N ALA A 18 16.11 7.04 7.63
CA ALA A 18 17.50 7.47 7.55
C ALA A 18 18.35 6.87 8.65
N ASN A 19 17.73 6.52 9.77
CA ASN A 19 18.46 6.05 10.93
C ASN A 19 18.36 4.55 11.17
N ASP A 20 17.51 3.84 10.43
CA ASP A 20 17.32 2.42 10.64
C ASP A 20 16.95 1.76 9.31
N ALA A 21 17.88 1.00 8.78
CA ALA A 21 17.71 0.37 7.47
C ALA A 21 16.66 -0.74 7.49
N ASP A 22 16.27 -1.22 8.66
CA ASP A 22 15.25 -2.25 8.75
C ASP A 22 13.83 -1.67 8.76
N VAL A 23 13.72 -0.36 8.78
CA VAL A 23 12.42 0.31 8.80
C VAL A 23 12.14 0.86 7.42
N VAL A 24 11.02 0.47 6.86
CA VAL A 24 10.59 0.95 5.55
C VAL A 24 9.36 1.82 5.73
N THR A 25 9.17 2.70 4.77
CA THR A 25 7.99 3.54 4.72
C THR A 25 6.89 2.80 3.99
N ALA A 26 5.75 2.62 4.63
CA ALA A 26 4.58 2.05 3.97
C ALA A 26 3.52 3.14 3.86
N VAL A 27 2.91 3.25 2.70
CA VAL A 27 1.79 4.16 2.48
C VAL A 27 0.55 3.31 2.42
N ILE A 28 -0.40 3.56 3.31
CA ILE A 28 -1.59 2.74 3.41
C ILE A 28 -2.55 3.11 2.30
N GLU A 29 -2.97 2.11 1.54
CA GLU A 29 -4.02 2.30 0.54
C GLU A 29 -5.35 1.86 1.10
N THR A 30 -5.41 0.66 1.66
CA THR A 30 -6.64 0.10 2.21
C THR A 30 -6.43 -0.19 3.69
N PRO A 31 -7.18 0.47 4.57
CA PRO A 31 -6.99 0.24 6.02
C PRO A 31 -7.54 -1.11 6.47
N MET A 32 -7.00 -1.58 7.58
CA MET A 32 -7.54 -2.76 8.26
C MET A 32 -9.00 -2.51 8.61
N GLY A 33 -9.83 -3.50 8.40
CA GLY A 33 -11.25 -3.42 8.73
C GLY A 33 -12.11 -2.82 7.64
N SER A 34 -11.50 -2.36 6.55
CA SER A 34 -12.26 -1.78 5.45
C SER A 34 -12.90 -2.85 4.60
N ARG A 35 -14.12 -2.61 4.16
CA ARG A 35 -14.77 -3.43 3.17
C ARG A 35 -14.45 -2.92 1.77
N ASN A 36 -14.08 -1.66 1.67
CA ASN A 36 -13.70 -1.03 0.40
C ASN A 36 -12.22 -1.24 0.16
N LYS A 37 -11.86 -1.53 -1.07
CA LYS A 37 -10.46 -1.60 -1.47
C LYS A 37 -10.11 -0.31 -2.20
N PHE A 38 -9.16 0.42 -1.66
CA PHE A 38 -8.68 1.66 -2.27
C PHE A 38 -7.28 1.44 -2.80
N LYS A 39 -6.97 2.08 -3.90
CA LYS A 39 -5.62 2.06 -4.46
C LYS A 39 -5.25 3.45 -4.90
N TYR A 40 -3.97 3.77 -4.81
CA TYR A 40 -3.48 5.04 -5.30
C TYR A 40 -3.37 4.96 -6.81
N ASP A 41 -4.00 5.91 -7.49
CA ASP A 41 -3.97 5.99 -8.95
C ASP A 41 -2.99 7.10 -9.32
N GLN A 42 -1.86 6.72 -9.90
CA GLN A 42 -0.80 7.67 -10.22
C GLN A 42 -1.22 8.67 -11.28
N LYS A 43 -2.08 8.26 -12.19
CA LYS A 43 -2.53 9.17 -13.24
C LYS A 43 -3.46 10.23 -12.71
N LEU A 44 -4.35 9.83 -11.81
CA LEU A 44 -5.29 10.78 -11.21
C LEU A 44 -4.65 11.58 -10.09
N GLY A 45 -3.64 11.00 -9.42
CA GLY A 45 -3.06 11.64 -8.24
C GLY A 45 -3.94 11.53 -7.02
N PHE A 46 -4.84 10.55 -6.98
CA PHE A 46 -5.76 10.35 -5.86
C PHE A 46 -5.87 8.88 -5.52
N TYR A 47 -6.34 8.61 -4.32
CA TYR A 47 -6.72 7.26 -3.94
C TYR A 47 -8.13 7.02 -4.47
N ALA A 48 -8.30 5.94 -5.18
CA ALA A 48 -9.55 5.64 -5.84
C ALA A 48 -10.13 4.34 -5.31
N LEU A 49 -11.44 4.24 -5.33
CA LEU A 49 -12.12 3.01 -4.96
C LEU A 49 -11.89 1.97 -6.05
N SER A 50 -11.28 0.87 -5.67
CA SER A 50 -10.93 -0.19 -6.62
C SER A 50 -11.99 -1.28 -6.66
N SER A 51 -12.45 -1.69 -5.49
CA SER A 51 -13.51 -2.69 -5.41
C SER A 51 -14.12 -2.68 -4.02
N VAL A 52 -15.21 -3.41 -3.86
CA VAL A 52 -15.90 -3.52 -2.58
C VAL A 52 -16.06 -5.00 -2.29
N LEU A 53 -15.66 -5.43 -1.12
CA LEU A 53 -15.79 -6.82 -0.73
C LEU A 53 -17.26 -7.15 -0.52
N PRO A 54 -17.63 -8.43 -0.61
CA PRO A 54 -18.99 -8.84 -0.30
C PRO A 54 -19.37 -8.45 1.11
N GLN A 55 -20.68 -8.32 1.31
CA GLN A 55 -21.21 -7.92 2.60
C GLN A 55 -20.77 -8.89 3.68
N GLY A 56 -20.37 -8.37 4.83
CA GLY A 56 -19.89 -9.20 5.92
C GLY A 56 -18.41 -9.49 5.89
N MET A 57 -17.70 -9.07 4.83
CA MET A 57 -16.27 -9.29 4.71
C MET A 57 -15.51 -7.98 4.86
N MET A 58 -14.31 -8.08 5.37
CA MET A 58 -13.44 -6.92 5.49
C MET A 58 -12.00 -7.37 5.37
N PHE A 59 -11.12 -6.44 5.10
CA PHE A 59 -9.70 -6.73 5.03
C PHE A 59 -9.15 -6.90 6.43
N PRO A 60 -8.54 -8.05 6.76
CA PRO A 60 -8.06 -8.28 8.13
C PRO A 60 -6.80 -7.50 8.46
N HIS A 61 -6.07 -7.07 7.43
CA HIS A 61 -4.84 -6.29 7.61
C HIS A 61 -4.85 -5.14 6.64
N ALA A 62 -4.07 -4.12 6.93
CA ALA A 62 -3.92 -3.00 6.02
C ALA A 62 -3.01 -3.39 4.86
N PHE A 63 -3.25 -2.82 3.73
CA PHE A 63 -2.35 -2.96 2.60
C PHE A 63 -1.93 -1.62 2.13
N GLY A 64 -0.78 -1.58 1.49
CA GLY A 64 -0.31 -0.36 0.87
C GLY A 64 0.85 -0.64 -0.02
N PHE A 65 1.73 0.31 -0.15
CA PHE A 65 2.90 0.17 -1.01
C PHE A 65 4.11 0.81 -0.36
N ILE A 66 5.28 0.38 -0.82
CA ILE A 66 6.54 0.99 -0.41
C ILE A 66 6.92 1.96 -1.52
N PRO A 67 7.04 3.25 -1.24
CA PRO A 67 7.32 4.24 -2.27
C PRO A 67 8.71 4.04 -2.88
N ARG A 68 8.86 4.51 -4.10
CA ARG A 68 10.12 4.49 -4.84
C ARG A 68 10.65 3.08 -5.08
N THR A 69 9.74 2.07 -5.03
CA THR A 69 10.07 0.72 -5.44
C THR A 69 9.31 0.43 -6.71
N LYS A 70 9.66 -0.66 -7.36
CA LYS A 70 9.02 -0.99 -8.61
C LYS A 70 8.91 -2.50 -8.73
N ALA A 71 7.69 -2.98 -8.75
CA ALA A 71 7.42 -4.38 -8.98
C ALA A 71 7.47 -4.67 -10.48
N GLU A 72 7.30 -5.91 -10.85
CA GLU A 72 7.37 -6.31 -12.25
C GLU A 72 6.36 -5.62 -13.13
N ASP A 73 5.22 -5.27 -12.58
CA ASP A 73 4.16 -4.60 -13.33
C ASP A 73 4.41 -3.09 -13.47
N GLY A 74 5.49 -2.59 -12.90
CA GLY A 74 5.81 -1.17 -12.99
C GLY A 74 5.26 -0.33 -11.86
N ASP A 75 4.42 -0.90 -11.02
CA ASP A 75 3.85 -0.20 -9.86
C ASP A 75 4.76 -0.35 -8.65
N PRO A 76 4.61 0.47 -7.62
CA PRO A 76 5.36 0.26 -6.38
C PRO A 76 5.07 -1.11 -5.78
N GLU A 77 6.02 -1.61 -5.00
CA GLU A 77 5.85 -2.90 -4.36
C GLU A 77 4.73 -2.86 -3.35
N ASP A 78 3.88 -3.87 -3.38
CA ASP A 78 2.79 -3.99 -2.42
C ASP A 78 3.31 -4.48 -1.08
N VAL A 79 2.67 -4.04 -0.03
CA VAL A 79 3.04 -4.43 1.32
C VAL A 79 1.78 -4.67 2.14
N LEU A 80 1.85 -5.69 2.98
CA LEU A 80 0.82 -5.97 3.97
C LEU A 80 1.34 -5.43 5.29
N VAL A 81 0.56 -4.59 5.94
CA VAL A 81 0.98 -3.93 7.17
C VAL A 81 0.15 -4.47 8.32
N ILE A 82 0.82 -5.12 9.26
CA ILE A 82 0.17 -5.72 10.41
C ILE A 82 0.13 -4.70 11.53
N MET A 83 -1.06 -4.32 11.93
CA MET A 83 -1.27 -3.25 12.89
C MET A 83 -2.31 -3.66 13.91
N ASP A 84 -2.24 -3.10 15.09
CA ASP A 84 -3.21 -3.35 16.15
C ASP A 84 -4.49 -2.54 15.96
N GLU A 85 -4.33 -1.34 15.40
CA GLU A 85 -5.44 -0.41 15.25
C GLU A 85 -5.54 0.02 13.81
N PRO A 86 -6.73 0.24 13.29
CA PRO A 86 -6.86 0.73 11.92
C PRO A 86 -6.33 2.14 11.80
N THR A 87 -5.85 2.45 10.63
CA THR A 87 -5.45 3.80 10.29
C THR A 87 -6.31 4.26 9.12
N PHE A 88 -5.79 5.07 8.23
CA PHE A 88 -6.61 5.65 7.16
C PHE A 88 -5.86 5.62 5.84
N THR A 89 -6.60 5.70 4.77
CA THR A 89 -6.04 5.73 3.42
C THR A 89 -5.16 6.96 3.25
N GLY A 90 -3.94 6.73 2.82
CA GLY A 90 -2.96 7.81 2.66
C GLY A 90 -2.02 7.98 3.84
N CYS A 91 -2.22 7.22 4.90
CA CYS A 91 -1.37 7.33 6.09
C CYS A 91 0.00 6.75 5.80
N VAL A 92 1.03 7.42 6.26
CA VAL A 92 2.40 6.95 6.14
C VAL A 92 2.78 6.26 7.44
N VAL A 93 3.14 4.99 7.35
CA VAL A 93 3.41 4.18 8.53
C VAL A 93 4.82 3.63 8.45
N PRO A 94 5.73 4.05 9.35
CA PRO A 94 7.04 3.40 9.40
C PRO A 94 6.83 1.96 9.85
N SER A 95 7.42 1.03 9.11
CA SER A 95 7.13 -0.39 9.32
C SER A 95 8.42 -1.18 9.32
N ARG A 96 8.52 -2.15 10.21
CA ARG A 96 9.68 -3.02 10.23
C ARG A 96 9.39 -4.21 9.34
N LEU A 97 10.29 -4.47 8.41
CA LEU A 97 10.11 -5.56 7.48
C LEU A 97 10.36 -6.87 8.20
N ILE A 98 9.39 -7.77 8.20
CA ILE A 98 9.52 -9.03 8.91
C ILE A 98 9.48 -10.24 8.00
N GLY A 99 9.14 -10.06 6.74
CA GLY A 99 9.14 -11.18 5.83
C GLY A 99 8.63 -10.80 4.48
N VAL A 100 8.73 -11.74 3.56
CA VAL A 100 8.26 -11.59 2.20
C VAL A 100 7.34 -12.75 1.91
N ILE A 101 6.16 -12.44 1.36
CA ILE A 101 5.21 -13.46 0.96
C ILE A 101 5.27 -13.58 -0.54
N GLU A 102 5.59 -14.76 -1.03
CA GLU A 102 5.56 -15.02 -2.45
C GLU A 102 4.28 -15.74 -2.77
N ALA A 103 3.59 -15.28 -3.78
CA ALA A 103 2.34 -15.89 -4.17
C ALA A 103 2.27 -15.96 -5.67
N GLU A 104 1.79 -17.07 -6.17
CA GLU A 104 1.55 -17.24 -7.59
C GLU A 104 0.10 -16.94 -7.84
N GLN A 105 -0.14 -16.23 -8.90
CA GLN A 105 -1.50 -15.86 -9.24
C GLN A 105 -2.06 -16.64 -10.39
N THR A 106 -1.34 -17.61 -10.86
CA THR A 106 -1.76 -18.43 -11.99
C THR A 106 -3.09 -19.09 -11.72
N GLU A 107 -3.26 -19.58 -10.52
CA GLU A 107 -4.49 -20.23 -10.16
C GLU A 107 -5.68 -19.33 -10.24
N TRP A 108 -5.46 -18.08 -9.87
CA TRP A 108 -6.54 -17.12 -9.92
C TRP A 108 -6.95 -16.83 -11.34
N GLN A 109 -5.97 -16.79 -12.21
CA GLN A 109 -6.23 -16.52 -13.60
C GLN A 109 -6.94 -17.67 -14.26
N ASP A 110 -6.71 -18.87 -13.76
CA ASP A 110 -7.31 -20.07 -14.33
C ASP A 110 -8.66 -20.40 -13.73
N ARG A 111 -9.11 -19.62 -12.76
CA ARG A 111 -10.36 -19.92 -12.16
C ARG A 111 -11.47 -19.76 -13.12
N PRO A 112 -12.42 -20.64 -13.10
CA PRO A 112 -13.63 -20.47 -13.91
C PRO A 112 -14.35 -19.22 -13.48
N LYS A 113 -14.83 -18.51 -14.41
CA LYS A 113 -15.53 -17.27 -14.09
C LYS A 113 -17.00 -17.49 -13.87
#